data_433eb32230d43faaf2113cd5ea8bcbba
#
_entry.id   433eb32230d43faaf2113cd5ea8bcbba
#
_cell.length_a   1.000
_cell.length_b   1.000
_cell.length_c   1.000
_cell.angle_alpha   90.00
_cell.angle_beta   90.00
_cell.angle_gamma   90.00
#
_symmetry.space_group_name_H-M   'P 1'
#
loop_
_entity.id
_entity.type
_entity.pdbx_description
1 polymer ?
#
loop_
_entity_poly.entity_id
_entity_poly.type
_entity_poly.pdbx_seq_one_letter_code
_entity_poly.pdbx_strand_id
1 'polypeptide(L)'
;VPRDGGLTVDQVRCDVVDVGELPGRAAMSDSHAAWCARVADPSRSAHDPLPIAAHAEPDPSGSAVTSAEYATMSFADAHETACALTESIDASMRPYQSAGVAWLLRTLRDHGGALLADEMGLGKTLQAIAALRCRGDGPHLVVCPAGLVTNWRREIERFAPDLADHVSILSYARLRLDSAQLAETQWNTTVFDEAHTLKNSRTQVSRAARALRSEGTIALTGTPIENSLDDLWAILRVVVPAMFPVKAVFRRRFTRAVESGDDGALLRLRSAVAPVMLARTKERAAGALPPKIDNPIICDLTDEQARIYDAHLARAADEGFGTGLARHGRLLAVLTTLKQICNHPALADGPVRSWEPGRSGKLDVAMEVLDENIAAQRPTLIFTQYRDTGDLLARAASALAGTDVPFFHGGLSITERAAIADRFQSGDGPGVLVMSLKAGGTGLTLTRACDVVHFDRWWNPAVEAQATDRAHRIGQDRPVTVTTLTTATTLEEHIDGMHRRKALLGVHGDDRSIVAELAGLDDERLLDVLRRNREAV
;
A
#
# COMPACT_ATOMS: atom_id res chain seq x y z
N VAL A 1 -2.84 -37.18 -4.37
CA VAL A 1 -2.88 -36.35 -3.17
C VAL A 1 -2.03 -35.12 -3.47
N PRO A 2 -2.55 -33.92 -3.71
CA PRO A 2 -1.75 -32.73 -3.89
C PRO A 2 -1.30 -32.23 -2.52
N ARG A 3 -0.01 -32.09 -2.34
CA ARG A 3 0.64 -31.39 -1.23
C ARG A 3 0.90 -29.95 -1.66
N ASP A 4 -0.11 -29.09 -1.60
CA ASP A 4 0.08 -27.65 -1.78
C ASP A 4 -0.91 -26.90 -0.88
N GLY A 5 -0.57 -26.82 0.41
CA GLY A 5 -1.30 -26.11 1.44
C GLY A 5 -0.40 -25.16 2.23
N GLY A 6 0.50 -24.44 1.57
CA GLY A 6 1.24 -23.36 2.20
C GLY A 6 0.30 -22.18 2.48
N LEU A 7 0.15 -21.80 3.75
CA LEU A 7 -0.60 -20.62 4.15
C LEU A 7 0.08 -19.36 3.58
N THR A 8 -0.70 -18.49 2.96
CA THR A 8 -0.21 -17.32 2.24
C THR A 8 0.02 -16.12 3.16
N VAL A 9 0.85 -15.17 2.72
CA VAL A 9 1.13 -13.93 3.45
C VAL A 9 -0.15 -13.10 3.69
N ASP A 10 -1.18 -13.25 2.84
CA ASP A 10 -2.49 -12.60 3.04
C ASP A 10 -3.24 -13.15 4.25
N GLN A 11 -3.02 -14.40 4.62
CA GLN A 11 -3.58 -14.93 5.87
C GLN A 11 -2.95 -14.25 7.11
N VAL A 12 -1.69 -13.80 7.02
CA VAL A 12 -1.08 -12.95 8.07
C VAL A 12 -1.77 -11.59 8.14
N ARG A 13 -2.25 -11.06 7.00
CA ARG A 13 -2.95 -9.77 6.94
C ARG A 13 -4.38 -9.83 7.47
N CYS A 14 -5.11 -10.88 7.13
CA CYS A 14 -6.55 -10.94 7.39
C CYS A 14 -6.91 -11.37 8.81
N ASP A 15 -6.09 -12.21 9.44
CA ASP A 15 -6.43 -12.85 10.71
C ASP A 15 -5.62 -12.32 11.91
N VAL A 16 -4.78 -11.28 11.70
CA VAL A 16 -3.85 -10.82 12.74
C VAL A 16 -4.56 -10.16 13.90
N VAL A 17 -5.79 -9.68 13.74
CA VAL A 17 -6.52 -9.12 14.89
C VAL A 17 -8.03 -9.36 14.77
N ASP A 18 -8.48 -10.37 15.41
CA ASP A 18 -9.75 -10.29 16.13
C ASP A 18 -9.47 -9.57 17.47
N VAL A 19 -9.92 -8.33 17.62
CA VAL A 19 -9.71 -7.51 18.82
C VAL A 19 -10.33 -8.17 20.05
N GLY A 20 -11.12 -9.23 19.84
CA GLY A 20 -11.78 -10.01 20.90
C GLY A 20 -10.89 -10.97 21.69
N GLU A 21 -9.70 -11.32 21.21
CA GLU A 21 -8.83 -12.31 21.86
C GLU A 21 -7.68 -11.72 22.70
N LEU A 22 -7.72 -10.44 23.07
CA LEU A 22 -6.70 -9.86 23.94
C LEU A 22 -6.95 -10.24 25.41
N PRO A 23 -5.95 -10.76 26.13
CA PRO A 23 -6.12 -11.19 27.53
C PRO A 23 -6.43 -10.02 28.48
N GLY A 24 -7.23 -10.32 29.51
CA GLY A 24 -7.75 -9.36 30.47
C GLY A 24 -6.69 -8.54 31.23
N ARG A 25 -7.13 -7.39 31.69
CA ARG A 25 -6.34 -6.26 32.27
C ARG A 25 -5.39 -6.58 33.41
N ALA A 26 -5.61 -7.64 34.20
CA ALA A 26 -4.86 -7.92 35.43
C ALA A 26 -3.54 -8.71 35.21
N ALA A 27 -3.38 -9.36 34.05
CA ALA A 27 -2.22 -10.22 33.79
C ALA A 27 -1.09 -9.56 32.96
N MET A 28 -1.27 -8.30 32.52
CA MET A 28 -0.43 -7.72 31.49
C MET A 28 0.82 -6.97 31.97
N SER A 29 0.88 -6.38 33.15
CA SER A 29 2.02 -5.55 33.56
C SER A 29 3.28 -6.36 33.91
N ASP A 30 3.13 -7.42 34.70
CA ASP A 30 4.28 -8.28 35.08
C ASP A 30 4.58 -9.34 33.98
N SER A 31 3.58 -9.74 33.19
CA SER A 31 3.74 -10.69 32.12
C SER A 31 4.40 -10.07 30.87
N HIS A 32 4.25 -8.74 30.64
CA HIS A 32 4.78 -8.09 29.45
C HIS A 32 6.31 -8.05 29.42
N ALA A 33 6.95 -7.61 30.50
CA ALA A 33 8.42 -7.61 30.61
C ALA A 33 9.00 -9.02 30.49
N ALA A 34 8.35 -10.00 31.15
CA ALA A 34 8.72 -11.40 31.08
C ALA A 34 8.48 -12.00 29.68
N TRP A 35 7.42 -11.54 28.99
CA TRP A 35 7.13 -11.93 27.60
C TRP A 35 8.18 -11.36 26.63
N CYS A 36 8.50 -10.06 26.73
CA CYS A 36 9.54 -9.42 25.94
C CYS A 36 10.91 -10.08 26.14
N ALA A 37 11.30 -10.38 27.37
CA ALA A 37 12.54 -11.08 27.68
C ALA A 37 12.58 -12.48 27.04
N ARG A 38 11.46 -13.21 27.09
CA ARG A 38 11.37 -14.56 26.48
C ARG A 38 11.35 -14.55 24.96
N VAL A 39 10.71 -13.55 24.34
CA VAL A 39 10.74 -13.38 22.86
C VAL A 39 12.13 -12.98 22.39
N ALA A 40 12.86 -12.18 23.18
CA ALA A 40 14.21 -11.72 22.87
C ALA A 40 15.32 -12.76 23.18
N ASP A 41 15.01 -13.85 23.91
CA ASP A 41 15.98 -14.86 24.29
C ASP A 41 16.60 -15.57 23.08
N PRO A 42 17.90 -15.38 22.80
CA PRO A 42 18.55 -15.94 21.63
C PRO A 42 18.79 -17.47 21.72
N SER A 43 18.66 -18.07 22.91
CA SER A 43 18.84 -19.50 23.13
C SER A 43 17.63 -20.33 22.71
N ARG A 44 16.46 -19.71 22.53
CA ARG A 44 15.23 -20.43 22.16
C ARG A 44 15.25 -20.89 20.71
N SER A 45 14.84 -22.12 20.50
CA SER A 45 14.67 -22.72 19.18
C SER A 45 13.47 -22.09 18.42
N ALA A 46 13.48 -22.20 17.09
CA ALA A 46 12.36 -21.80 16.25
C ALA A 46 11.06 -22.59 16.57
N HIS A 47 11.21 -23.82 17.07
CA HIS A 47 10.09 -24.70 17.42
C HIS A 47 9.59 -24.53 18.87
N ASP A 48 10.31 -23.75 19.70
CA ASP A 48 9.84 -23.50 21.06
C ASP A 48 8.55 -22.67 21.02
N PRO A 49 7.47 -23.06 21.73
CA PRO A 49 6.26 -22.26 21.78
C PRO A 49 6.60 -20.88 22.38
N LEU A 50 6.12 -19.81 21.74
CA LEU A 50 6.11 -18.50 22.38
C LEU A 50 5.24 -18.61 23.64
N PRO A 51 5.64 -17.95 24.74
CA PRO A 51 4.77 -17.88 25.89
C PRO A 51 3.48 -17.17 25.44
N ILE A 52 2.42 -17.94 25.32
CA ILE A 52 1.07 -17.42 25.31
C ILE A 52 0.92 -16.80 26.69
N ALA A 53 0.45 -15.55 26.79
CA ALA A 53 0.08 -14.98 28.09
C ALA A 53 -0.78 -16.02 28.79
N ALA A 54 -0.36 -16.46 29.97
CA ALA A 54 -0.99 -17.56 30.68
C ALA A 54 -2.49 -17.29 30.71
N HIS A 55 -3.29 -18.25 30.22
CA HIS A 55 -4.72 -18.23 30.42
C HIS A 55 -4.92 -18.04 31.93
N ALA A 56 -5.56 -16.93 32.33
CA ALA A 56 -6.10 -16.85 33.64
C ALA A 56 -6.97 -18.08 33.81
N GLU A 57 -6.71 -18.91 34.84
CA GLU A 57 -7.62 -19.99 35.16
C GLU A 57 -9.01 -19.39 35.34
N PRO A 58 -10.08 -20.02 34.80
CA PRO A 58 -11.42 -19.49 34.96
C PRO A 58 -11.73 -19.33 36.44
N ASP A 59 -12.15 -18.11 36.81
CA ASP A 59 -12.65 -17.80 38.13
C ASP A 59 -13.75 -18.80 38.48
N PRO A 60 -13.65 -19.56 39.59
CA PRO A 60 -14.64 -20.54 39.97
C PRO A 60 -16.00 -19.96 40.36
N SER A 61 -16.20 -18.64 40.30
CA SER A 61 -17.46 -17.95 40.65
C SER A 61 -18.51 -17.89 39.54
N GLY A 62 -18.30 -18.57 38.40
CA GLY A 62 -19.42 -18.99 37.55
C GLY A 62 -20.07 -17.94 36.65
N SER A 63 -19.48 -16.78 36.37
CA SER A 63 -19.93 -15.90 35.31
C SER A 63 -18.91 -15.90 34.16
N ALA A 64 -18.95 -16.95 33.34
CA ALA A 64 -18.23 -16.99 32.09
C ALA A 64 -18.91 -16.01 31.10
N VAL A 65 -18.45 -14.77 31.10
CA VAL A 65 -18.67 -13.87 29.97
C VAL A 65 -17.95 -14.50 28.79
N THR A 66 -18.65 -14.85 27.73
CA THR A 66 -18.04 -15.45 26.53
C THR A 66 -17.03 -14.49 25.93
N SER A 67 -15.96 -14.98 25.31
CA SER A 67 -14.94 -14.15 24.66
C SER A 67 -15.54 -13.14 23.65
N ALA A 68 -16.68 -13.47 23.06
CA ALA A 68 -17.45 -12.58 22.18
C ALA A 68 -18.13 -11.42 22.94
N GLU A 69 -18.68 -11.67 24.13
CA GLU A 69 -19.28 -10.63 24.99
C GLU A 69 -18.21 -9.70 25.58
N TYR A 70 -17.03 -10.23 25.93
CA TYR A 70 -15.90 -9.45 26.40
C TYR A 70 -15.32 -8.57 25.27
N ALA A 71 -15.27 -9.08 24.05
CA ALA A 71 -14.91 -8.32 22.86
C ALA A 71 -15.91 -7.20 22.58
N THR A 72 -17.21 -7.47 22.72
CA THR A 72 -18.29 -6.52 22.45
C THR A 72 -18.38 -5.44 23.52
N MET A 73 -18.26 -5.79 24.81
CA MET A 73 -18.23 -4.83 25.91
C MET A 73 -16.97 -3.96 25.89
N SER A 74 -15.78 -4.52 25.67
CA SER A 74 -14.53 -3.76 25.49
C SER A 74 -14.58 -2.85 24.28
N PHE A 75 -15.28 -3.23 23.23
CA PHE A 75 -15.46 -2.44 22.01
C PHE A 75 -16.46 -1.29 22.23
N ALA A 76 -17.56 -1.55 22.94
CA ALA A 76 -18.54 -0.52 23.31
C ALA A 76 -17.96 0.51 24.28
N ASP A 77 -17.28 0.07 25.36
CA ASP A 77 -16.61 0.96 26.30
C ASP A 77 -15.48 1.77 25.62
N ALA A 78 -14.72 1.14 24.73
CA ALA A 78 -13.69 1.80 23.95
C ALA A 78 -14.30 2.79 22.92
N HIS A 79 -15.44 2.44 22.35
CA HIS A 79 -16.17 3.31 21.42
C HIS A 79 -16.75 4.52 22.17
N GLU A 80 -17.38 4.34 23.32
CA GLU A 80 -17.92 5.42 24.15
C GLU A 80 -16.81 6.37 24.64
N THR A 81 -15.68 5.83 25.10
CA THR A 81 -14.50 6.61 25.47
C THR A 81 -13.91 7.34 24.26
N ALA A 82 -13.79 6.68 23.11
CA ALA A 82 -13.30 7.31 21.89
C ALA A 82 -14.29 8.35 21.35
N CYS A 83 -15.60 8.12 21.42
CA CYS A 83 -16.60 9.12 21.05
C CYS A 83 -16.54 10.36 21.93
N ALA A 84 -16.47 10.20 23.26
CA ALA A 84 -16.31 11.30 24.20
C ALA A 84 -15.02 12.12 23.96
N LEU A 85 -13.91 11.43 23.61
CA LEU A 85 -12.63 12.07 23.26
C LEU A 85 -12.63 12.66 21.85
N THR A 86 -13.47 12.16 20.92
CA THR A 86 -13.56 12.64 19.54
C THR A 86 -14.69 13.64 19.30
N GLU A 87 -15.54 13.93 20.29
CA GLU A 87 -16.55 15.02 20.21
C GLU A 87 -15.93 16.39 19.93
N SER A 88 -14.64 16.52 20.16
CA SER A 88 -13.88 17.72 19.85
C SER A 88 -13.25 17.73 18.45
N ILE A 89 -13.30 16.62 17.70
CA ILE A 89 -12.84 16.57 16.31
C ILE A 89 -14.00 16.97 15.42
N ASP A 90 -13.76 17.94 14.53
CA ASP A 90 -14.75 18.41 13.57
C ASP A 90 -14.93 17.39 12.42
N ALA A 91 -15.21 16.14 12.77
CA ALA A 91 -15.47 15.04 11.86
C ALA A 91 -16.37 13.99 12.48
N SER A 92 -17.37 13.55 11.74
CA SER A 92 -18.15 12.35 12.07
C SER A 92 -17.30 11.10 11.81
N MET A 93 -16.70 10.52 12.84
CA MET A 93 -15.96 9.28 12.75
C MET A 93 -16.88 8.07 12.64
N ARG A 94 -16.51 7.11 11.81
CA ARG A 94 -17.23 5.83 11.74
C ARG A 94 -16.89 4.97 12.97
N PRO A 95 -17.80 4.07 13.40
CA PRO A 95 -17.58 3.25 14.60
C PRO A 95 -16.24 2.52 14.65
N TYR A 96 -15.82 1.93 13.52
CA TYR A 96 -14.53 1.25 13.46
C TYR A 96 -13.33 2.21 13.57
N GLN A 97 -13.46 3.48 13.14
CA GLN A 97 -12.41 4.49 13.28
C GLN A 97 -12.25 4.89 14.75
N SER A 98 -13.36 5.15 15.44
CA SER A 98 -13.36 5.43 16.88
C SER A 98 -12.75 4.27 17.68
N ALA A 99 -13.12 3.03 17.32
CA ALA A 99 -12.51 1.84 17.90
C ALA A 99 -11.01 1.74 17.61
N GLY A 100 -10.58 2.13 16.40
CA GLY A 100 -9.17 2.20 16.04
C GLY A 100 -8.40 3.23 16.86
N VAL A 101 -8.97 4.40 17.12
CA VAL A 101 -8.38 5.43 17.99
C VAL A 101 -8.23 4.89 19.43
N ALA A 102 -9.28 4.30 19.97
CA ALA A 102 -9.22 3.70 21.32
C ALA A 102 -8.15 2.61 21.41
N TRP A 103 -8.04 1.77 20.37
CA TRP A 103 -6.99 0.76 20.27
C TRP A 103 -5.59 1.40 20.21
N LEU A 104 -5.38 2.45 19.39
CA LEU A 104 -4.12 3.19 19.30
C LEU A 104 -3.71 3.73 20.67
N LEU A 105 -4.62 4.44 21.36
CA LEU A 105 -4.33 5.04 22.68
C LEU A 105 -3.96 3.99 23.73
N ARG A 106 -4.69 2.88 23.76
CA ARG A 106 -4.39 1.77 24.65
C ARG A 106 -3.04 1.14 24.33
N THR A 107 -2.78 0.85 23.06
CA THR A 107 -1.55 0.20 22.61
C THR A 107 -0.33 1.08 22.86
N LEU A 108 -0.44 2.39 22.64
CA LEU A 108 0.62 3.35 22.98
C LEU A 108 0.92 3.37 24.48
N ARG A 109 -0.12 3.33 25.33
CA ARG A 109 0.06 3.30 26.79
C ARG A 109 0.71 1.99 27.25
N ASP A 110 0.28 0.85 26.70
CA ASP A 110 0.66 -0.47 27.18
C ASP A 110 2.00 -0.94 26.57
N HIS A 111 2.33 -0.49 25.36
CA HIS A 111 3.50 -0.97 24.59
C HIS A 111 4.42 0.14 24.06
N GLY A 112 4.05 1.40 24.18
CA GLY A 112 4.82 2.53 23.67
C GLY A 112 4.80 2.68 22.14
N GLY A 113 4.16 1.77 21.41
CA GLY A 113 4.08 1.84 19.95
C GLY A 113 2.99 0.99 19.34
N ALA A 114 2.45 1.43 18.20
CA ALA A 114 1.35 0.79 17.49
C ALA A 114 1.55 0.81 15.97
N LEU A 115 1.24 -0.28 15.30
CA LEU A 115 1.20 -0.40 13.84
C LEU A 115 -0.25 -0.50 13.37
N LEU A 116 -0.79 0.58 12.80
CA LEU A 116 -2.10 0.59 12.17
C LEU A 116 -1.95 0.21 10.69
N ALA A 117 -2.27 -1.04 10.40
CA ALA A 117 -2.12 -1.68 9.10
C ALA A 117 -3.46 -1.85 8.36
N ASP A 118 -4.43 -0.98 8.66
CA ASP A 118 -5.72 -0.95 7.96
C ASP A 118 -5.55 -0.83 6.45
N GLU A 119 -6.43 -1.47 5.72
CA GLU A 119 -6.49 -1.34 4.26
C GLU A 119 -6.56 0.14 3.84
N MET A 120 -6.02 0.46 2.66
CA MET A 120 -6.08 1.82 2.14
C MET A 120 -7.53 2.31 2.01
N GLY A 121 -7.75 3.60 2.31
CA GLY A 121 -9.08 4.20 2.26
C GLY A 121 -9.91 4.06 3.55
N LEU A 122 -9.45 3.37 4.58
CA LEU A 122 -10.13 3.27 5.90
C LEU A 122 -9.88 4.47 6.83
N GLY A 123 -9.24 5.54 6.36
CA GLY A 123 -9.06 6.78 7.13
C GLY A 123 -8.01 6.67 8.24
N LYS A 124 -6.88 6.00 7.98
CA LYS A 124 -5.75 5.91 8.93
C LYS A 124 -5.25 7.28 9.40
N THR A 125 -5.16 8.26 8.48
CA THR A 125 -4.73 9.62 8.80
C THR A 125 -5.66 10.28 9.83
N LEU A 126 -6.98 10.17 9.64
CA LEU A 126 -7.96 10.72 10.58
C LEU A 126 -7.87 10.04 11.96
N GLN A 127 -7.70 8.71 11.99
CA GLN A 127 -7.51 7.97 13.24
C GLN A 127 -6.23 8.41 13.97
N ALA A 128 -5.13 8.65 13.23
CA ALA A 128 -3.89 9.14 13.81
C ALA A 128 -4.02 10.58 14.33
N ILE A 129 -4.66 11.50 13.60
CA ILE A 129 -4.94 12.87 14.06
C ILE A 129 -5.76 12.85 15.35
N ALA A 130 -6.82 12.03 15.40
CA ALA A 130 -7.63 11.86 16.59
C ALA A 130 -6.81 11.33 17.77
N ALA A 131 -5.93 10.36 17.54
CA ALA A 131 -5.06 9.83 18.58
C ALA A 131 -4.05 10.88 19.07
N LEU A 132 -3.45 11.68 18.18
CA LEU A 132 -2.55 12.79 18.56
C LEU A 132 -3.28 13.80 19.45
N ARG A 133 -4.48 14.22 19.08
CA ARG A 133 -5.27 15.14 19.86
C ARG A 133 -5.60 14.60 21.26
N CYS A 134 -5.98 13.33 21.38
CA CYS A 134 -6.24 12.68 22.66
C CYS A 134 -4.99 12.57 23.55
N ARG A 135 -3.78 12.66 22.97
CA ARG A 135 -2.52 12.63 23.71
C ARG A 135 -2.08 14.01 24.24
N GLY A 136 -2.84 15.08 23.92
CA GLY A 136 -2.64 16.43 24.44
C GLY A 136 -1.61 17.26 23.66
N ASP A 137 -1.20 18.38 24.22
CA ASP A 137 -0.43 19.46 23.58
C ASP A 137 1.08 19.21 23.51
N GLY A 138 1.55 17.98 23.69
CA GLY A 138 3.01 17.67 23.65
C GLY A 138 3.58 17.91 22.26
N PRO A 139 4.89 18.06 22.06
CA PRO A 139 5.40 18.15 20.71
C PRO A 139 5.17 16.82 19.98
N HIS A 140 4.42 16.86 18.89
CA HIS A 140 4.18 15.71 18.04
C HIS A 140 4.98 15.82 16.74
N LEU A 141 5.39 14.68 16.19
CA LEU A 141 6.12 14.60 14.94
C LEU A 141 5.37 13.69 13.97
N VAL A 142 5.07 14.21 12.77
CA VAL A 142 4.55 13.42 11.66
C VAL A 142 5.61 13.33 10.58
N VAL A 143 6.01 12.12 10.23
CA VAL A 143 6.94 11.82 9.13
C VAL A 143 6.17 11.10 8.03
N CYS A 144 6.13 11.69 6.83
CA CYS A 144 5.35 11.18 5.72
C CYS A 144 6.09 11.33 4.39
N PRO A 145 5.64 10.73 3.28
CA PRO A 145 6.13 11.06 1.94
C PRO A 145 5.99 12.56 1.65
N ALA A 146 6.95 13.13 0.91
CA ALA A 146 6.99 14.58 0.65
C ALA A 146 5.68 15.12 0.04
N GLY A 147 5.03 14.33 -0.82
CA GLY A 147 3.73 14.69 -1.42
C GLY A 147 2.56 14.73 -0.44
N LEU A 148 2.69 14.16 0.77
CA LEU A 148 1.64 14.14 1.78
C LEU A 148 1.75 15.24 2.83
N VAL A 149 2.87 15.96 2.90
CA VAL A 149 3.11 17.01 3.91
C VAL A 149 2.00 18.05 3.92
N THR A 150 1.62 18.54 2.73
CA THR A 150 0.54 19.54 2.60
C THR A 150 -0.83 18.95 2.95
N ASN A 151 -1.07 17.69 2.58
CA ASN A 151 -2.31 17.00 2.91
C ASN A 151 -2.46 16.83 4.43
N TRP A 152 -1.42 16.37 5.11
CA TRP A 152 -1.41 16.25 6.57
C TRP A 152 -1.72 17.60 7.26
N ARG A 153 -1.12 18.70 6.78
CA ARG A 153 -1.38 20.03 7.31
C ARG A 153 -2.85 20.42 7.15
N ARG A 154 -3.40 20.24 5.94
CA ARG A 154 -4.82 20.55 5.66
C ARG A 154 -5.78 19.69 6.50
N GLU A 155 -5.48 18.41 6.69
CA GLU A 155 -6.31 17.53 7.50
C GLU A 155 -6.25 17.89 8.99
N ILE A 156 -5.09 18.26 9.52
CA ILE A 156 -4.96 18.77 10.89
C ILE A 156 -5.72 20.08 11.05
N GLU A 157 -5.52 21.06 10.16
CA GLU A 157 -6.23 22.35 10.17
C GLU A 157 -7.76 22.15 10.10
N ARG A 158 -8.21 21.14 9.36
CA ARG A 158 -9.62 20.83 9.20
C ARG A 158 -10.22 20.11 10.40
N PHE A 159 -9.56 19.10 10.95
CA PHE A 159 -10.15 18.18 11.93
C PHE A 159 -9.71 18.44 13.38
N ALA A 160 -8.57 19.08 13.56
CA ALA A 160 -8.00 19.39 14.87
C ALA A 160 -7.16 20.68 14.81
N PRO A 161 -7.77 21.85 14.52
CA PRO A 161 -7.06 23.11 14.29
C PRO A 161 -6.22 23.55 15.50
N ASP A 162 -6.65 23.25 16.71
CA ASP A 162 -5.94 23.48 17.97
C ASP A 162 -4.63 22.68 18.09
N LEU A 163 -4.50 21.59 17.34
CA LEU A 163 -3.29 20.76 17.32
C LEU A 163 -2.22 21.31 16.34
N ALA A 164 -2.58 22.25 15.44
CA ALA A 164 -1.73 22.67 14.33
C ALA A 164 -0.36 23.20 14.76
N ASP A 165 -0.31 23.96 15.86
CA ASP A 165 0.93 24.55 16.41
C ASP A 165 1.79 23.54 17.21
N HIS A 166 1.23 22.38 17.52
CA HIS A 166 1.85 21.32 18.33
C HIS A 166 2.39 20.15 17.50
N VAL A 167 2.18 20.16 16.17
CA VAL A 167 2.60 19.08 15.27
C VAL A 167 3.62 19.56 14.25
N SER A 168 4.82 19.02 14.32
CA SER A 168 5.83 19.16 13.28
C SER A 168 5.61 18.13 12.18
N ILE A 169 5.42 18.57 10.92
CA ILE A 169 5.19 17.69 9.78
C ILE A 169 6.38 17.79 8.83
N LEU A 170 7.04 16.67 8.54
CA LEU A 170 8.20 16.63 7.66
C LEU A 170 8.25 15.37 6.79
N SER A 171 9.04 15.47 5.72
CA SER A 171 9.24 14.31 4.84
C SER A 171 10.33 13.36 5.37
N TYR A 172 10.31 12.10 4.92
CA TYR A 172 11.40 11.14 5.19
C TYR A 172 12.79 11.65 4.77
N ALA A 173 12.86 12.46 3.72
CA ALA A 173 14.12 13.09 3.30
C ALA A 173 14.62 14.10 4.36
N ARG A 174 13.71 14.92 4.92
CA ARG A 174 14.04 15.88 5.99
C ARG A 174 14.39 15.16 7.29
N LEU A 175 13.67 14.11 7.66
CA LEU A 175 14.03 13.28 8.81
C LEU A 175 15.49 12.82 8.73
N ARG A 176 15.94 12.38 7.55
CA ARG A 176 17.33 11.96 7.33
C ARG A 176 18.33 13.10 7.49
N LEU A 177 18.02 14.27 6.94
CA LEU A 177 18.92 15.45 6.95
C LEU A 177 19.03 16.06 8.34
N ASP A 178 17.92 16.19 9.04
CA ASP A 178 17.84 16.90 10.33
C ASP A 178 17.88 15.91 11.52
N SER A 179 18.32 14.68 11.29
CA SER A 179 18.24 13.57 12.24
C SER A 179 18.87 13.85 13.61
N ALA A 180 19.99 14.56 13.65
CA ALA A 180 20.66 14.92 14.89
C ALA A 180 19.80 15.86 15.76
N GLN A 181 19.29 16.93 15.18
CA GLN A 181 18.44 17.91 15.85
C GLN A 181 17.12 17.27 16.34
N LEU A 182 16.49 16.45 15.47
CA LEU A 182 15.23 15.79 15.79
C LEU A 182 15.38 14.76 16.91
N ALA A 183 16.55 14.13 17.07
CA ALA A 183 16.86 13.19 18.15
C ALA A 183 17.10 13.87 19.51
N GLU A 184 17.35 15.17 19.56
CA GLU A 184 17.48 15.93 20.80
C GLU A 184 16.12 16.26 21.41
N THR A 185 15.08 16.34 20.58
CA THR A 185 13.71 16.63 21.03
C THR A 185 13.06 15.40 21.63
N GLN A 186 12.45 15.57 22.82
CA GLN A 186 11.57 14.55 23.40
C GLN A 186 10.17 14.73 22.82
N TRP A 187 9.77 13.82 21.92
CA TRP A 187 8.45 13.85 21.28
C TRP A 187 7.41 13.14 22.16
N ASN A 188 6.24 13.71 22.30
CA ASN A 188 5.12 13.01 22.94
C ASN A 188 4.67 11.83 22.04
N THR A 189 4.45 12.10 20.75
CA THR A 189 4.09 11.05 19.80
C THR A 189 4.74 11.29 18.44
N THR A 190 5.32 10.24 17.87
CA THR A 190 5.82 10.25 16.49
C THR A 190 4.94 9.36 15.62
N VAL A 191 4.48 9.90 14.49
CA VAL A 191 3.70 9.16 13.47
C VAL A 191 4.56 8.97 12.23
N PHE A 192 4.67 7.75 11.74
CA PHE A 192 5.28 7.40 10.45
C PHE A 192 4.19 6.99 9.48
N ASP A 193 3.85 7.86 8.54
CA ASP A 193 2.88 7.54 7.48
C ASP A 193 3.58 6.91 6.29
N GLU A 194 2.91 5.95 5.64
CA GLU A 194 3.50 5.05 4.64
C GLU A 194 4.79 4.39 5.15
N ALA A 195 4.65 3.77 6.33
CA ALA A 195 5.77 3.20 7.09
C ALA A 195 6.53 2.09 6.35
N HIS A 196 6.01 1.57 5.23
CA HIS A 196 6.75 0.68 4.33
C HIS A 196 8.07 1.31 3.84
N THR A 197 8.20 2.64 3.87
CA THR A 197 9.46 3.36 3.62
C THR A 197 10.59 2.91 4.57
N LEU A 198 10.25 2.42 5.76
CA LEU A 198 11.18 1.95 6.78
C LEU A 198 11.57 0.46 6.65
N LYS A 199 11.03 -0.26 5.66
CA LYS A 199 11.23 -1.72 5.43
C LYS A 199 12.70 -2.16 5.35
N ASN A 200 13.60 -1.28 4.95
CA ASN A 200 15.03 -1.56 4.94
C ASN A 200 15.71 -0.92 6.15
N SER A 201 15.97 -1.72 7.17
CA SER A 201 16.59 -1.29 8.43
C SER A 201 18.02 -0.72 8.30
N ARG A 202 18.70 -0.92 7.17
CA ARG A 202 20.06 -0.43 6.91
C ARG A 202 20.11 0.98 6.33
N THR A 203 18.98 1.52 5.87
CA THR A 203 18.93 2.87 5.29
C THR A 203 19.19 3.95 6.33
N GLN A 204 19.69 5.10 5.88
CA GLN A 204 19.86 6.28 6.74
C GLN A 204 18.54 6.74 7.33
N VAL A 205 17.44 6.65 6.56
CA VAL A 205 16.08 6.98 7.01
C VAL A 205 15.65 6.10 8.18
N SER A 206 15.80 4.78 8.06
CA SER A 206 15.43 3.85 9.14
C SER A 206 16.33 4.00 10.38
N ARG A 207 17.60 4.42 10.19
CA ARG A 207 18.48 4.75 11.32
C ARG A 207 18.04 6.03 12.01
N ALA A 208 17.70 7.07 11.25
CA ALA A 208 17.20 8.34 11.77
C ALA A 208 15.88 8.12 12.54
N ALA A 209 14.96 7.33 11.99
CA ALA A 209 13.68 6.99 12.65
C ALA A 209 13.90 6.31 14.03
N ARG A 210 14.87 5.38 14.11
CA ARG A 210 15.20 4.70 15.39
C ARG A 210 15.94 5.58 16.40
N ALA A 211 16.53 6.68 15.97
CA ALA A 211 17.24 7.61 16.86
C ALA A 211 16.30 8.61 17.54
N LEU A 212 15.06 8.76 17.06
CA LEU A 212 14.09 9.65 17.67
C LEU A 212 13.73 9.20 19.09
N ARG A 213 13.54 10.18 19.97
CA ARG A 213 13.07 9.96 21.35
C ARG A 213 11.57 10.28 21.39
N SER A 214 10.74 9.26 21.51
CA SER A 214 9.29 9.42 21.52
C SER A 214 8.67 8.56 22.63
N GLU A 215 7.70 9.13 23.35
CA GLU A 215 6.92 8.40 24.34
C GLU A 215 5.94 7.42 23.69
N GLY A 216 5.44 7.77 22.51
CA GLY A 216 4.58 6.92 21.70
C GLY A 216 4.96 6.96 20.24
N THR A 217 4.96 5.80 19.56
CA THR A 217 5.25 5.71 18.13
C THR A 217 4.10 5.04 17.38
N ILE A 218 3.54 5.70 16.37
CA ILE A 218 2.50 5.15 15.49
C ILE A 218 3.09 4.95 14.11
N ALA A 219 2.92 3.77 13.54
CA ALA A 219 3.18 3.53 12.13
C ALA A 219 1.86 3.29 11.39
N LEU A 220 1.70 3.93 10.23
CA LEU A 220 0.55 3.79 9.35
C LEU A 220 1.02 3.17 8.02
N THR A 221 0.40 2.09 7.59
CA THR A 221 0.66 1.50 6.27
C THR A 221 -0.52 0.64 5.84
N GLY A 222 -0.82 0.58 4.54
CA GLY A 222 -1.76 -0.41 3.99
C GLY A 222 -1.08 -1.74 3.66
N THR A 223 0.26 -1.77 3.64
CA THR A 223 1.06 -2.92 3.20
C THR A 223 2.24 -3.14 4.15
N PRO A 224 2.01 -3.74 5.34
CA PRO A 224 3.07 -3.96 6.33
C PRO A 224 4.12 -4.98 5.87
N ILE A 225 3.75 -5.86 4.94
CA ILE A 225 4.60 -6.86 4.32
C ILE A 225 4.49 -6.69 2.80
N GLU A 226 5.56 -6.34 2.14
CA GLU A 226 5.61 -6.25 0.68
C GLU A 226 6.37 -7.43 0.06
N ASN A 227 7.57 -7.71 0.56
CA ASN A 227 8.47 -8.70 -0.04
C ASN A 227 8.75 -9.87 0.89
N SER A 228 8.86 -9.60 2.19
CA SER A 228 9.19 -10.62 3.18
C SER A 228 8.77 -10.21 4.58
N LEU A 229 8.74 -11.17 5.50
CA LEU A 229 8.52 -10.89 6.92
C LEU A 229 9.61 -9.98 7.53
N ASP A 230 10.77 -9.86 6.88
CA ASP A 230 11.81 -8.91 7.27
C ASP A 230 11.36 -7.45 7.17
N ASP A 231 10.42 -7.13 6.25
CA ASP A 231 9.84 -5.78 6.10
C ASP A 231 9.03 -5.42 7.34
N LEU A 232 8.17 -6.33 7.77
CA LEU A 232 7.40 -6.19 9.01
C LEU A 232 8.32 -6.04 10.22
N TRP A 233 9.37 -6.88 10.32
CA TRP A 233 10.35 -6.77 11.38
C TRP A 233 11.01 -5.38 11.42
N ALA A 234 11.37 -4.83 10.27
CA ALA A 234 12.02 -3.52 10.18
C ALA A 234 11.13 -2.37 10.69
N ILE A 235 9.83 -2.41 10.36
CA ILE A 235 8.84 -1.46 10.86
C ILE A 235 8.67 -1.61 12.38
N LEU A 236 8.45 -2.84 12.86
CA LEU A 236 8.25 -3.12 14.29
C LEU A 236 9.47 -2.74 15.13
N ARG A 237 10.69 -2.82 14.60
CA ARG A 237 11.92 -2.35 15.25
C ARG A 237 12.00 -0.83 15.41
N VAL A 238 11.24 -0.07 14.66
CA VAL A 238 11.08 1.38 14.87
C VAL A 238 9.95 1.66 15.86
N VAL A 239 8.84 0.95 15.73
CA VAL A 239 7.60 1.19 16.48
C VAL A 239 7.70 0.67 17.92
N VAL A 240 8.14 -0.57 18.10
CA VAL A 240 8.24 -1.28 19.40
C VAL A 240 9.61 -1.96 19.53
N PRO A 241 10.70 -1.20 19.63
CA PRO A 241 12.06 -1.73 19.54
C PRO A 241 12.42 -2.78 20.59
N ALA A 242 11.80 -2.74 21.76
CA ALA A 242 12.05 -3.69 22.84
C ALA A 242 11.33 -5.02 22.66
N MET A 243 10.25 -5.06 21.84
CA MET A 243 9.35 -6.20 21.76
C MET A 243 9.87 -7.31 20.85
N PHE A 244 10.68 -6.97 19.83
CA PHE A 244 11.14 -7.93 18.86
C PHE A 244 12.66 -8.15 18.90
N PRO A 245 13.12 -9.39 18.69
CA PRO A 245 14.54 -9.74 18.76
C PRO A 245 15.34 -9.12 17.62
N VAL A 246 16.66 -9.21 17.68
CA VAL A 246 17.55 -8.83 16.58
C VAL A 246 17.22 -9.61 15.31
N LYS A 247 17.51 -9.02 14.14
CA LYS A 247 17.11 -9.55 12.82
C LYS A 247 17.47 -11.02 12.60
N ALA A 248 18.67 -11.44 13.02
CA ALA A 248 19.13 -12.81 12.83
C ALA A 248 18.23 -13.84 13.57
N VAL A 249 17.81 -13.50 14.79
CA VAL A 249 16.90 -14.35 15.59
C VAL A 249 15.49 -14.34 15.01
N PHE A 250 14.99 -13.18 14.61
CA PHE A 250 13.67 -13.06 13.97
C PHE A 250 13.60 -13.88 12.68
N ARG A 251 14.61 -13.76 11.80
CA ARG A 251 14.69 -14.55 10.56
C ARG A 251 14.71 -16.06 10.81
N ARG A 252 15.49 -16.50 11.79
CA ARG A 252 15.55 -17.93 12.13
C ARG A 252 14.21 -18.43 12.67
N ARG A 253 13.52 -17.65 13.53
CA ARG A 253 12.30 -18.08 14.22
C ARG A 253 11.05 -17.97 13.36
N PHE A 254 11.01 -16.98 12.46
CA PHE A 254 9.79 -16.67 11.68
C PHE A 254 10.05 -16.73 10.17
N THR A 255 10.91 -15.87 9.62
CA THR A 255 11.03 -15.73 8.17
C THR A 255 11.39 -17.07 7.50
N ARG A 256 12.49 -17.68 7.91
CA ARG A 256 12.95 -18.95 7.32
C ARG A 256 12.02 -20.12 7.62
N ALA A 257 11.44 -20.15 8.82
CA ALA A 257 10.53 -21.22 9.21
C ALA A 257 9.25 -21.17 8.37
N VAL A 258 8.67 -19.98 8.14
CA VAL A 258 7.52 -19.79 7.25
C VAL A 258 7.89 -20.11 5.79
N GLU A 259 9.03 -19.63 5.30
CA GLU A 259 9.54 -19.94 3.96
C GLU A 259 9.77 -21.44 3.73
N SER A 260 10.07 -22.20 4.80
CA SER A 260 10.20 -23.66 4.76
C SER A 260 8.90 -24.44 4.97
N GLY A 261 7.74 -23.73 5.10
CA GLY A 261 6.42 -24.35 5.25
C GLY A 261 6.02 -24.71 6.69
N ASP A 262 6.63 -24.08 7.70
CA ASP A 262 6.22 -24.26 9.11
C ASP A 262 5.00 -23.35 9.43
N ASP A 263 3.81 -23.93 9.35
CA ASP A 263 2.56 -23.26 9.69
C ASP A 263 2.51 -22.79 11.16
N GLY A 264 3.16 -23.52 12.06
CA GLY A 264 3.28 -23.15 13.46
C GLY A 264 4.10 -21.87 13.65
N ALA A 265 5.09 -21.61 12.79
CA ALA A 265 5.86 -20.37 12.83
C ALA A 265 5.00 -19.15 12.48
N LEU A 266 4.08 -19.31 11.53
CA LEU A 266 3.14 -18.25 11.15
C LEU A 266 2.17 -17.92 12.29
N LEU A 267 1.61 -18.94 12.94
CA LEU A 267 0.73 -18.74 14.12
C LEU A 267 1.49 -18.06 15.27
N ARG A 268 2.73 -18.46 15.53
CA ARG A 268 3.58 -17.81 16.55
C ARG A 268 3.85 -16.35 16.21
N LEU A 269 4.11 -16.03 14.92
CA LEU A 269 4.30 -14.65 14.49
C LEU A 269 3.02 -13.82 14.68
N ARG A 270 1.86 -14.35 14.27
CA ARG A 270 0.56 -13.70 14.48
C ARG A 270 0.34 -13.35 15.93
N SER A 271 0.51 -14.32 16.82
CA SER A 271 0.38 -14.09 18.27
C SER A 271 1.37 -13.05 18.80
N ALA A 272 2.59 -13.01 18.24
CA ALA A 272 3.61 -12.05 18.66
C ALA A 272 3.31 -10.61 18.20
N VAL A 273 2.67 -10.40 17.06
CA VAL A 273 2.36 -9.06 16.52
C VAL A 273 0.98 -8.55 16.92
N ALA A 274 0.04 -9.43 17.26
CA ALA A 274 -1.34 -9.09 17.59
C ALA A 274 -1.47 -7.96 18.63
N PRO A 275 -0.67 -7.88 19.72
CA PRO A 275 -0.79 -6.81 20.69
C PRO A 275 -0.51 -5.40 20.15
N VAL A 276 0.28 -5.29 19.07
CA VAL A 276 0.81 -4.01 18.57
C VAL A 276 0.48 -3.72 17.11
N MET A 277 -0.28 -4.60 16.45
CA MET A 277 -0.67 -4.43 15.06
C MET A 277 -2.18 -4.61 14.90
N LEU A 278 -2.85 -3.62 14.32
CA LEU A 278 -4.26 -3.66 13.92
C LEU A 278 -4.34 -3.60 12.40
N ALA A 279 -4.95 -4.62 11.78
CA ALA A 279 -5.15 -4.70 10.34
C ALA A 279 -6.60 -5.08 10.04
N ARG A 280 -7.33 -4.19 9.37
CA ARG A 280 -8.74 -4.40 8.99
C ARG A 280 -8.88 -4.21 7.49
N THR A 281 -9.72 -5.05 6.85
CA THR A 281 -10.11 -4.91 5.46
C THR A 281 -11.34 -3.99 5.34
N LYS A 282 -11.53 -3.39 4.16
CA LYS A 282 -12.72 -2.58 3.86
C LYS A 282 -14.00 -3.39 4.05
N GLU A 283 -13.98 -4.64 3.63
CA GLU A 283 -15.11 -5.55 3.71
C GLU A 283 -15.58 -5.77 5.16
N ARG A 284 -14.62 -5.96 6.08
CA ARG A 284 -14.93 -6.15 7.52
C ARG A 284 -15.22 -4.85 8.26
N ALA A 285 -14.52 -3.78 7.95
CA ALA A 285 -14.58 -2.54 8.71
C ALA A 285 -15.68 -1.59 8.24
N ALA A 286 -15.85 -1.44 6.93
CA ALA A 286 -16.71 -0.39 6.37
C ALA A 286 -18.12 -0.87 6.00
N GLY A 287 -18.41 -2.18 6.02
CA GLY A 287 -19.76 -2.80 5.83
C GLY A 287 -20.63 -2.33 4.66
N ALA A 288 -20.29 -1.22 4.02
CA ALA A 288 -21.15 -0.52 3.08
C ALA A 288 -20.37 0.29 2.02
N LEU A 289 -19.16 -0.13 1.63
CA LEU A 289 -18.62 0.42 0.38
C LEU A 289 -19.34 -0.22 -0.80
N PRO A 290 -19.71 0.54 -1.84
CA PRO A 290 -20.23 -0.01 -3.08
C PRO A 290 -19.25 -1.04 -3.66
N PRO A 291 -19.73 -2.04 -4.40
CA PRO A 291 -18.88 -3.10 -4.93
C PRO A 291 -17.81 -2.53 -5.87
N LYS A 292 -16.62 -3.14 -5.84
CA LYS A 292 -15.58 -2.99 -6.84
C LYS A 292 -15.78 -4.10 -7.89
N ILE A 293 -15.89 -3.70 -9.15
CA ILE A 293 -16.12 -4.60 -10.30
C ILE A 293 -14.84 -4.61 -11.12
N ASP A 294 -14.13 -5.74 -11.13
CA ASP A 294 -12.93 -5.90 -11.95
C ASP A 294 -13.33 -6.27 -13.39
N ASN A 295 -12.83 -5.51 -14.37
CA ASN A 295 -13.09 -5.68 -15.81
C ASN A 295 -11.75 -5.79 -16.57
N PRO A 296 -11.12 -6.98 -16.59
CA PRO A 296 -9.90 -7.17 -17.38
C PRO A 296 -10.24 -7.25 -18.87
N ILE A 297 -9.55 -6.46 -19.69
CA ILE A 297 -9.68 -6.45 -21.15
C ILE A 297 -8.33 -6.81 -21.77
N ILE A 298 -8.34 -7.79 -22.64
CA ILE A 298 -7.18 -8.17 -23.44
C ILE A 298 -7.24 -7.42 -24.76
N CYS A 299 -6.15 -6.72 -25.10
CA CYS A 299 -6.01 -5.92 -26.32
C CYS A 299 -5.00 -6.56 -27.26
N ASP A 300 -5.29 -6.55 -28.56
CA ASP A 300 -4.36 -7.05 -29.56
C ASP A 300 -3.35 -5.96 -29.97
N LEU A 301 -2.16 -6.38 -30.38
CA LEU A 301 -1.22 -5.50 -31.05
C LEU A 301 -1.68 -5.25 -32.51
N THR A 302 -1.53 -4.02 -32.97
CA THR A 302 -1.61 -3.77 -34.42
C THR A 302 -0.40 -4.40 -35.14
N ASP A 303 -0.48 -4.60 -36.45
CA ASP A 303 0.64 -5.10 -37.27
C ASP A 303 1.89 -4.20 -37.17
N GLU A 304 1.67 -2.89 -37.02
CA GLU A 304 2.74 -1.92 -36.80
C GLU A 304 3.44 -2.18 -35.45
N GLN A 305 2.66 -2.27 -34.35
CA GLN A 305 3.19 -2.55 -33.01
C GLN A 305 3.91 -3.89 -32.99
N ALA A 306 3.32 -4.92 -33.56
CA ALA A 306 3.89 -6.27 -33.61
C ALA A 306 5.26 -6.30 -34.30
N ARG A 307 5.41 -5.64 -35.46
CA ARG A 307 6.68 -5.55 -36.16
C ARG A 307 7.75 -4.80 -35.37
N ILE A 308 7.37 -3.67 -34.75
CA ILE A 308 8.30 -2.86 -33.95
C ILE A 308 8.72 -3.63 -32.69
N TYR A 309 7.78 -4.32 -32.01
CA TYR A 309 8.05 -5.14 -30.84
C TYR A 309 9.06 -6.26 -31.15
N ASP A 310 8.81 -7.03 -32.22
CA ASP A 310 9.68 -8.12 -32.64
C ASP A 310 11.08 -7.60 -33.06
N ALA A 311 11.15 -6.47 -33.76
CA ALA A 311 12.41 -5.86 -34.18
C ALA A 311 13.25 -5.37 -32.97
N HIS A 312 12.63 -4.78 -31.97
CA HIS A 312 13.31 -4.36 -30.74
C HIS A 312 13.82 -5.55 -29.94
N LEU A 313 13.04 -6.62 -29.86
CA LEU A 313 13.46 -7.83 -29.15
C LEU A 313 14.60 -8.54 -29.89
N ALA A 314 14.55 -8.64 -31.22
CA ALA A 314 15.62 -9.20 -32.03
C ALA A 314 16.94 -8.43 -31.85
N ARG A 315 16.88 -7.09 -31.90
CA ARG A 315 18.06 -6.25 -31.65
C ARG A 315 18.64 -6.50 -30.26
N ALA A 316 17.79 -6.56 -29.21
CA ALA A 316 18.24 -6.82 -27.85
C ALA A 316 18.90 -8.21 -27.71
N ALA A 317 18.39 -9.21 -28.44
CA ALA A 317 18.98 -10.54 -28.50
C ALA A 317 20.37 -10.54 -29.18
N ASP A 318 20.52 -9.83 -30.30
CA ASP A 318 21.77 -9.72 -31.04
C ASP A 318 22.84 -8.95 -30.24
N GLU A 319 22.47 -7.89 -29.53
CA GLU A 319 23.37 -7.11 -28.67
C GLU A 319 23.71 -7.84 -27.36
N GLY A 320 22.89 -8.80 -26.95
CA GLY A 320 22.98 -9.54 -25.70
C GLY A 320 22.68 -8.70 -24.45
N PHE A 321 22.22 -9.35 -23.40
CA PHE A 321 21.84 -8.64 -22.15
C PHE A 321 23.03 -8.32 -21.25
N GLY A 322 24.21 -8.91 -21.50
CA GLY A 322 25.41 -8.69 -20.69
C GLY A 322 25.37 -9.42 -19.32
N THR A 323 26.24 -9.02 -18.39
CA THR A 323 26.37 -9.65 -17.07
C THR A 323 26.34 -8.61 -15.94
N GLY A 324 26.03 -9.04 -14.72
CA GLY A 324 26.08 -8.22 -13.51
C GLY A 324 25.17 -6.99 -13.55
N LEU A 325 25.66 -5.84 -13.08
CA LEU A 325 24.91 -4.59 -13.04
C LEU A 325 24.51 -4.08 -14.44
N ALA A 326 25.37 -4.29 -15.45
CA ALA A 326 25.06 -3.91 -16.83
C ALA A 326 23.86 -4.69 -17.38
N ARG A 327 23.74 -5.98 -17.05
CA ARG A 327 22.57 -6.81 -17.40
C ARG A 327 21.27 -6.20 -16.88
N HIS A 328 21.22 -5.82 -15.60
CA HIS A 328 20.03 -5.21 -15.01
C HIS A 328 19.62 -3.92 -15.72
N GLY A 329 20.59 -3.05 -16.03
CA GLY A 329 20.32 -1.80 -16.74
C GLY A 329 19.78 -2.00 -18.16
N ARG A 330 20.40 -2.92 -18.94
CA ARG A 330 19.96 -3.24 -20.29
C ARG A 330 18.59 -3.90 -20.29
N LEU A 331 18.37 -4.87 -19.42
CA LEU A 331 17.08 -5.54 -19.29
C LEU A 331 15.98 -4.54 -18.97
N LEU A 332 16.19 -3.64 -18.00
CA LEU A 332 15.21 -2.61 -17.64
C LEU A 332 14.89 -1.69 -18.83
N ALA A 333 15.88 -1.32 -19.63
CA ALA A 333 15.68 -0.52 -20.83
C ALA A 333 14.83 -1.27 -21.86
N VAL A 334 15.14 -2.54 -22.17
CA VAL A 334 14.38 -3.38 -23.09
C VAL A 334 12.93 -3.54 -22.61
N LEU A 335 12.73 -3.92 -21.34
CA LEU A 335 11.39 -4.09 -20.76
C LEU A 335 10.57 -2.78 -20.84
N THR A 336 11.21 -1.63 -20.59
CA THR A 336 10.56 -0.32 -20.69
C THR A 336 10.12 -0.03 -22.11
N THR A 337 11.00 -0.24 -23.09
CA THR A 337 10.69 -0.03 -24.50
C THR A 337 9.57 -0.95 -24.98
N LEU A 338 9.62 -2.25 -24.67
CA LEU A 338 8.56 -3.20 -25.02
C LEU A 338 7.20 -2.78 -24.47
N LYS A 339 7.14 -2.34 -23.20
CA LYS A 339 5.89 -1.82 -22.60
C LYS A 339 5.41 -0.54 -23.28
N GLN A 340 6.31 0.36 -23.64
CA GLN A 340 5.96 1.57 -24.39
C GLN A 340 5.41 1.25 -25.78
N ILE A 341 5.95 0.24 -26.48
CA ILE A 341 5.43 -0.24 -27.76
C ILE A 341 4.02 -0.82 -27.58
N CYS A 342 3.75 -1.56 -26.50
CA CYS A 342 2.40 -2.03 -26.17
C CYS A 342 1.42 -0.86 -25.98
N ASN A 343 1.87 0.27 -25.44
CA ASN A 343 1.05 1.45 -25.27
C ASN A 343 0.78 2.18 -26.59
N HIS A 344 1.84 2.46 -27.37
CA HIS A 344 1.73 3.08 -28.69
C HIS A 344 3.05 2.93 -29.46
N PRO A 345 3.04 2.58 -30.76
CA PRO A 345 4.26 2.31 -31.52
C PRO A 345 5.22 3.51 -31.58
N ALA A 346 4.71 4.72 -31.67
CA ALA A 346 5.54 5.93 -31.75
C ALA A 346 6.31 6.26 -30.46
N LEU A 347 5.99 5.61 -29.33
CA LEU A 347 6.73 5.78 -28.07
C LEU A 347 8.09 5.08 -28.06
N ALA A 348 8.33 4.16 -29.02
CA ALA A 348 9.63 3.51 -29.19
C ALA A 348 10.72 4.49 -29.64
N ASP A 349 10.35 5.52 -30.41
CA ASP A 349 11.27 6.46 -31.04
C ASP A 349 11.28 7.84 -30.34
N GLY A 350 10.57 7.99 -29.22
CA GLY A 350 10.49 9.23 -28.44
C GLY A 350 9.07 9.77 -28.25
N PRO A 351 8.92 11.05 -27.84
CA PRO A 351 7.62 11.61 -27.50
C PRO A 351 6.69 11.72 -28.71
N VAL A 352 5.47 11.23 -28.57
CA VAL A 352 4.44 11.23 -29.62
C VAL A 352 3.89 12.63 -29.82
N ARG A 353 4.00 13.16 -31.04
CA ARG A 353 3.49 14.50 -31.40
C ARG A 353 2.01 14.51 -31.78
N SER A 354 1.50 13.41 -32.33
CA SER A 354 0.09 13.21 -32.68
C SER A 354 -0.36 11.82 -32.30
N TRP A 355 -1.65 11.67 -32.04
CA TRP A 355 -2.26 10.35 -31.93
C TRP A 355 -3.17 10.13 -33.14
N GLU A 356 -3.20 8.91 -33.64
CA GLU A 356 -4.06 8.51 -34.73
C GLU A 356 -4.73 7.20 -34.36
N PRO A 357 -6.08 7.09 -34.51
CA PRO A 357 -6.79 5.84 -34.30
C PRO A 357 -6.23 4.71 -35.20
N GLY A 358 -6.30 3.48 -34.71
CA GLY A 358 -5.87 2.29 -35.46
C GLY A 358 -4.36 2.01 -35.42
N ARG A 359 -3.55 2.85 -34.76
CA ARG A 359 -2.12 2.59 -34.61
C ARG A 359 -1.78 1.79 -33.36
N SER A 360 -2.65 1.82 -32.34
CA SER A 360 -2.47 1.08 -31.09
C SER A 360 -3.78 0.43 -30.67
N GLY A 361 -3.82 -0.91 -30.68
CA GLY A 361 -5.02 -1.62 -30.27
C GLY A 361 -5.43 -1.32 -28.84
N LYS A 362 -4.47 -1.12 -27.94
CA LYS A 362 -4.75 -0.73 -26.55
C LYS A 362 -5.33 0.68 -26.44
N LEU A 363 -4.81 1.64 -27.22
CA LEU A 363 -5.34 3.01 -27.22
C LEU A 363 -6.76 3.04 -27.78
N ASP A 364 -7.01 2.31 -28.86
CA ASP A 364 -8.34 2.24 -29.48
C ASP A 364 -9.37 1.69 -28.48
N VAL A 365 -9.08 0.57 -27.81
CA VAL A 365 -9.93 0.00 -26.75
C VAL A 365 -10.11 0.96 -25.58
N ALA A 366 -9.06 1.66 -25.16
CA ALA A 366 -9.18 2.66 -24.09
C ALA A 366 -10.11 3.81 -24.46
N MET A 367 -10.06 4.26 -25.72
CA MET A 367 -10.94 5.32 -26.22
C MET A 367 -12.39 4.85 -26.38
N GLU A 368 -12.64 3.59 -26.77
CA GLU A 368 -13.98 2.98 -26.79
C GLU A 368 -14.58 2.95 -25.37
N VAL A 369 -13.85 2.43 -24.38
CA VAL A 369 -14.27 2.42 -22.98
C VAL A 369 -14.56 3.84 -22.48
N LEU A 370 -13.73 4.80 -22.86
CA LEU A 370 -13.88 6.19 -22.44
C LEU A 370 -15.10 6.85 -23.11
N ASP A 371 -15.38 6.58 -24.38
CA ASP A 371 -16.56 7.08 -25.10
C ASP A 371 -17.86 6.60 -24.43
N GLU A 372 -17.93 5.30 -24.10
CA GLU A 372 -19.04 4.73 -23.34
C GLU A 372 -19.23 5.40 -21.97
N ASN A 373 -18.13 5.63 -21.26
CA ASN A 373 -18.17 6.26 -19.94
C ASN A 373 -18.62 7.74 -20.03
N ILE A 374 -18.13 8.49 -21.02
CA ILE A 374 -18.55 9.88 -21.26
C ILE A 374 -20.03 9.93 -21.61
N ALA A 375 -20.49 9.07 -22.55
CA ALA A 375 -21.91 9.00 -22.94
C ALA A 375 -22.82 8.65 -21.75
N ALA A 376 -22.36 7.78 -20.83
CA ALA A 376 -23.05 7.38 -19.63
C ALA A 376 -22.87 8.36 -18.44
N GLN A 377 -22.17 9.47 -18.63
CA GLN A 377 -21.82 10.45 -17.58
C GLN A 377 -21.13 9.80 -16.37
N ARG A 378 -20.21 8.87 -16.61
CA ARG A 378 -19.45 8.15 -15.61
C ARG A 378 -18.05 8.76 -15.48
N PRO A 379 -17.75 9.51 -14.40
CA PRO A 379 -16.44 10.11 -14.22
C PRO A 379 -15.34 9.03 -14.11
N THR A 380 -14.28 9.21 -14.92
CA THR A 380 -13.27 8.18 -15.18
C THR A 380 -11.87 8.69 -14.83
N LEU A 381 -11.10 7.87 -14.10
CA LEU A 381 -9.65 8.04 -13.91
C LEU A 381 -8.91 7.10 -14.84
N ILE A 382 -7.91 7.61 -15.58
CA ILE A 382 -7.04 6.81 -16.42
C ILE A 382 -5.62 6.87 -15.86
N PHE A 383 -5.08 5.72 -15.47
CA PHE A 383 -3.73 5.62 -14.90
C PHE A 383 -2.73 5.09 -15.90
N THR A 384 -1.55 5.73 -15.94
CA THR A 384 -0.38 5.25 -16.69
C THR A 384 0.91 5.50 -15.91
N GLN A 385 1.94 4.70 -16.18
CA GLN A 385 3.25 4.87 -15.54
C GLN A 385 4.19 5.81 -16.32
N TYR A 386 3.94 6.03 -17.60
CA TYR A 386 4.81 6.79 -18.50
C TYR A 386 4.25 8.18 -18.77
N ARG A 387 5.13 9.18 -18.72
CA ARG A 387 4.74 10.57 -18.95
C ARG A 387 4.25 10.78 -20.37
N ASP A 388 5.02 10.27 -21.35
CA ASP A 388 4.67 10.45 -22.77
C ASP A 388 3.36 9.74 -23.14
N THR A 389 3.08 8.60 -22.50
CA THR A 389 1.77 7.93 -22.59
C THR A 389 0.65 8.79 -21.97
N GLY A 390 0.92 9.43 -20.82
CA GLY A 390 -0.06 10.30 -20.18
C GLY A 390 -0.40 11.53 -21.03
N ASP A 391 0.59 12.16 -21.63
CA ASP A 391 0.41 13.27 -22.58
C ASP A 391 -0.37 12.83 -23.85
N LEU A 392 -0.14 11.61 -24.33
CA LEU A 392 -0.87 11.01 -25.45
C LEU A 392 -2.34 10.78 -25.07
N LEU A 393 -2.59 10.11 -23.94
CA LEU A 393 -3.93 9.82 -23.43
C LEU A 393 -4.75 11.09 -23.18
N ALA A 394 -4.13 12.11 -22.57
CA ALA A 394 -4.80 13.38 -22.33
C ALA A 394 -5.25 14.06 -23.62
N ARG A 395 -4.42 14.05 -24.66
CA ARG A 395 -4.78 14.58 -25.99
C ARG A 395 -5.88 13.77 -26.67
N ALA A 396 -5.78 12.44 -26.64
CA ALA A 396 -6.79 11.56 -27.22
C ALA A 396 -8.14 11.72 -26.51
N ALA A 397 -8.12 11.72 -25.17
CA ALA A 397 -9.30 11.93 -24.34
C ALA A 397 -9.91 13.35 -24.53
N SER A 398 -9.08 14.38 -24.71
CA SER A 398 -9.55 15.74 -24.99
C SER A 398 -10.27 15.84 -26.33
N ALA A 399 -9.73 15.19 -27.37
CA ALA A 399 -10.37 15.14 -28.68
C ALA A 399 -11.74 14.43 -28.62
N LEU A 400 -11.83 13.34 -27.86
CA LEU A 400 -13.06 12.57 -27.68
C LEU A 400 -14.10 13.35 -26.84
N ALA A 401 -13.66 13.93 -25.70
CA ALA A 401 -14.54 14.65 -24.78
C ALA A 401 -14.95 16.06 -25.28
N GLY A 402 -14.31 16.58 -26.33
CA GLY A 402 -14.52 17.96 -26.80
C GLY A 402 -14.13 19.05 -25.80
N THR A 403 -13.32 18.72 -24.79
CA THR A 403 -12.84 19.62 -23.75
C THR A 403 -11.44 19.21 -23.30
N ASP A 404 -10.67 20.15 -22.73
CA ASP A 404 -9.32 19.87 -22.25
C ASP A 404 -9.33 18.91 -21.06
N VAL A 405 -8.75 17.72 -21.25
CA VAL A 405 -8.59 16.70 -20.22
C VAL A 405 -7.22 16.83 -19.61
N PRO A 406 -7.14 17.15 -18.32
CA PRO A 406 -5.85 17.37 -17.65
C PRO A 406 -5.08 16.07 -17.43
N PHE A 407 -3.73 16.19 -17.47
CA PHE A 407 -2.83 15.13 -17.06
C PHE A 407 -2.17 15.47 -15.71
N PHE A 408 -2.54 14.74 -14.68
CA PHE A 408 -2.01 14.87 -13.33
C PHE A 408 -0.70 14.09 -13.17
N HIS A 409 0.43 14.78 -13.01
CA HIS A 409 1.75 14.15 -12.90
C HIS A 409 2.68 14.87 -11.92
N GLY A 410 3.78 14.22 -11.54
CA GLY A 410 4.73 14.72 -10.54
C GLY A 410 5.51 15.98 -10.95
N GLY A 411 5.51 16.35 -12.25
CA GLY A 411 6.15 17.58 -12.74
C GLY A 411 5.31 18.85 -12.55
N LEU A 412 4.03 18.72 -12.17
CA LEU A 412 3.19 19.86 -11.82
C LEU A 412 3.52 20.36 -10.42
N SER A 413 3.33 21.67 -10.20
CA SER A 413 3.40 22.26 -8.87
C SER A 413 2.32 21.71 -7.93
N ILE A 414 2.51 21.88 -6.63
CA ILE A 414 1.52 21.45 -5.63
C ILE A 414 0.18 22.16 -5.85
N THR A 415 0.21 23.46 -6.20
CA THR A 415 -1.00 24.26 -6.44
C THR A 415 -1.75 23.78 -7.68
N GLU A 416 -1.06 23.51 -8.79
CA GLU A 416 -1.69 22.98 -10.01
C GLU A 416 -2.34 21.62 -9.75
N ARG A 417 -1.63 20.73 -9.04
CA ARG A 417 -2.17 19.41 -8.68
C ARG A 417 -3.43 19.52 -7.82
N ALA A 418 -3.43 20.41 -6.84
CA ALA A 418 -4.60 20.67 -6.01
C ALA A 418 -5.78 21.19 -6.85
N ALA A 419 -5.54 22.18 -7.71
CA ALA A 419 -6.59 22.76 -8.56
C ALA A 419 -7.20 21.72 -9.52
N ILE A 420 -6.38 20.84 -10.13
CA ILE A 420 -6.88 19.76 -11.00
C ILE A 420 -7.75 18.78 -10.21
N ALA A 421 -7.29 18.34 -9.04
CA ALA A 421 -8.02 17.39 -8.21
C ALA A 421 -9.35 17.99 -7.70
N ASP A 422 -9.33 19.25 -7.25
CA ASP A 422 -10.51 19.96 -6.76
C ASP A 422 -11.54 20.16 -7.89
N ARG A 423 -11.12 20.59 -9.08
CA ARG A 423 -12.02 20.72 -10.26
C ARG A 423 -12.62 19.38 -10.68
N PHE A 424 -11.84 18.29 -10.66
CA PHE A 424 -12.39 16.97 -10.95
C PHE A 424 -13.40 16.56 -9.89
N GLN A 425 -13.09 16.75 -8.61
CA GLN A 425 -13.95 16.31 -7.51
C GLN A 425 -15.25 17.14 -7.39
N SER A 426 -15.21 18.47 -7.62
CA SER A 426 -16.39 19.36 -7.58
C SER A 426 -17.35 19.13 -8.75
N GLY A 427 -16.87 18.60 -9.86
CA GLY A 427 -17.66 18.46 -11.08
C GLY A 427 -17.59 19.64 -12.04
N ASP A 428 -16.80 20.67 -11.72
CA ASP A 428 -16.64 21.86 -12.56
C ASP A 428 -15.68 21.62 -13.75
N GLY A 429 -15.07 20.46 -13.79
CA GLY A 429 -14.14 20.03 -14.84
C GLY A 429 -14.66 18.85 -15.69
N PRO A 430 -13.88 18.41 -16.66
CA PRO A 430 -14.20 17.24 -17.46
C PRO A 430 -14.42 16.00 -16.57
N GLY A 431 -15.30 15.10 -17.02
CA GLY A 431 -15.55 13.83 -16.33
C GLY A 431 -14.38 12.85 -16.44
N VAL A 432 -13.26 13.24 -17.05
CA VAL A 432 -12.08 12.41 -17.27
C VAL A 432 -10.85 13.09 -16.67
N LEU A 433 -10.01 12.30 -16.01
CA LEU A 433 -8.72 12.72 -15.49
C LEU A 433 -7.66 11.67 -15.79
N VAL A 434 -6.62 12.05 -16.53
CA VAL A 434 -5.45 11.21 -16.74
C VAL A 434 -4.46 11.41 -15.60
N MET A 435 -3.90 10.33 -15.06
CA MET A 435 -3.02 10.39 -13.89
C MET A 435 -1.77 9.52 -14.06
N SER A 436 -0.64 10.05 -13.66
CA SER A 436 0.55 9.23 -13.47
C SER A 436 0.41 8.40 -12.19
N LEU A 437 0.64 7.09 -12.27
CA LEU A 437 0.61 6.17 -11.12
C LEU A 437 1.48 6.65 -9.95
N LYS A 438 2.68 7.16 -10.23
CA LYS A 438 3.59 7.70 -9.20
C LYS A 438 3.07 8.97 -8.53
N ALA A 439 2.39 9.83 -9.27
CA ALA A 439 1.81 11.06 -8.74
C ALA A 439 0.50 10.79 -7.99
N GLY A 440 -0.23 9.75 -8.39
CA GLY A 440 -1.42 9.26 -7.68
C GLY A 440 -1.14 8.79 -6.25
N GLY A 441 0.12 8.49 -5.89
CA GLY A 441 0.55 8.09 -4.53
C GLY A 441 0.38 9.16 -3.43
N THR A 442 -0.15 10.34 -3.74
CA THR A 442 -0.17 11.53 -2.85
C THR A 442 -1.46 11.71 -2.04
N GLY A 443 -2.11 10.66 -1.54
CA GLY A 443 -3.23 10.77 -0.58
C GLY A 443 -4.50 11.44 -1.10
N LEU A 444 -4.63 11.63 -2.42
CA LEU A 444 -5.79 12.27 -3.04
C LEU A 444 -7.07 11.45 -2.83
N THR A 445 -8.18 12.14 -2.64
CA THR A 445 -9.52 11.56 -2.60
C THR A 445 -10.26 11.98 -3.85
N LEU A 446 -10.63 11.01 -4.70
CA LEU A 446 -11.29 11.23 -5.99
C LEU A 446 -12.55 10.36 -6.10
N THR A 447 -13.39 10.38 -5.05
CA THR A 447 -14.58 9.54 -4.92
C THR A 447 -15.71 9.91 -5.90
N ARG A 448 -15.58 11.02 -6.61
CA ARG A 448 -16.47 11.30 -7.75
C ARG A 448 -16.31 10.25 -8.86
N ALA A 449 -15.10 9.69 -9.05
CA ALA A 449 -14.85 8.69 -10.06
C ALA A 449 -15.57 7.38 -9.74
N CYS A 450 -16.27 6.82 -10.71
CA CYS A 450 -16.86 5.49 -10.67
C CYS A 450 -16.25 4.51 -11.68
N ASP A 451 -15.32 4.99 -12.49
CA ASP A 451 -14.53 4.16 -13.40
C ASP A 451 -13.04 4.47 -13.25
N VAL A 452 -12.25 3.41 -13.24
CA VAL A 452 -10.79 3.46 -13.16
C VAL A 452 -10.24 2.61 -14.30
N VAL A 453 -9.41 3.19 -15.14
CA VAL A 453 -8.75 2.48 -16.24
C VAL A 453 -7.25 2.42 -15.97
N HIS A 454 -6.71 1.23 -15.75
CA HIS A 454 -5.27 0.99 -15.76
C HIS A 454 -4.83 0.73 -17.20
N PHE A 455 -4.25 1.75 -17.84
CA PHE A 455 -3.87 1.69 -19.24
C PHE A 455 -2.66 0.79 -19.48
N ASP A 456 -1.68 0.83 -18.59
CA ASP A 456 -0.54 -0.08 -18.60
C ASP A 456 -0.37 -0.82 -17.29
N ARG A 457 0.14 -2.06 -17.36
CA ARG A 457 0.36 -2.92 -16.18
C ARG A 457 1.57 -2.43 -15.40
N TRP A 458 1.43 -2.29 -14.08
CA TRP A 458 2.57 -2.03 -13.20
C TRP A 458 3.22 -3.34 -12.75
N TRP A 459 4.51 -3.31 -12.44
CA TRP A 459 5.23 -4.48 -11.92
C TRP A 459 4.67 -4.95 -10.57
N ASN A 460 4.27 -4.01 -9.72
CA ASN A 460 3.72 -4.27 -8.39
C ASN A 460 2.21 -4.03 -8.36
N PRO A 461 1.38 -5.07 -8.22
CA PRO A 461 -0.07 -4.94 -8.19
C PRO A 461 -0.57 -4.05 -7.03
N ALA A 462 0.20 -3.91 -5.94
CA ALA A 462 -0.17 -3.03 -4.84
C ALA A 462 -0.22 -1.55 -5.25
N VAL A 463 0.57 -1.12 -6.23
CA VAL A 463 0.55 0.25 -6.76
C VAL A 463 -0.71 0.49 -7.59
N GLU A 464 -1.15 -0.49 -8.40
CA GLU A 464 -2.44 -0.44 -9.11
C GLU A 464 -3.61 -0.38 -8.12
N ALA A 465 -3.60 -1.24 -7.10
CA ALA A 465 -4.59 -1.23 -6.03
C ALA A 465 -4.63 0.13 -5.30
N GLN A 466 -3.46 0.70 -4.96
CA GLN A 466 -3.35 2.02 -4.35
C GLN A 466 -3.94 3.13 -5.23
N ALA A 467 -3.73 3.06 -6.54
CA ALA A 467 -4.31 4.01 -7.49
C ALA A 467 -5.85 3.87 -7.54
N THR A 468 -6.37 2.66 -7.62
CA THR A 468 -7.81 2.36 -7.56
C THR A 468 -8.45 2.87 -6.27
N ASP A 469 -7.75 2.78 -5.14
CA ASP A 469 -8.22 3.24 -3.84
C ASP A 469 -8.38 4.77 -3.72
N ARG A 470 -8.02 5.54 -4.75
CA ARG A 470 -8.38 6.96 -4.85
C ARG A 470 -9.87 7.16 -5.13
N ALA A 471 -10.45 6.26 -5.92
CA ALA A 471 -11.88 6.24 -6.24
C ALA A 471 -12.66 5.34 -5.27
N HIS A 472 -12.18 4.11 -5.00
CA HIS A 472 -12.85 3.13 -4.15
C HIS A 472 -12.43 3.28 -2.68
N ARG A 473 -12.93 4.32 -2.04
CA ARG A 473 -12.68 4.63 -0.62
C ARG A 473 -13.90 5.21 0.07
N ILE A 474 -13.81 5.46 1.36
CA ILE A 474 -14.87 6.10 2.14
C ILE A 474 -15.30 7.41 1.49
N GLY A 475 -16.61 7.56 1.29
CA GLY A 475 -17.22 8.66 0.55
C GLY A 475 -17.59 8.28 -0.88
N GLN A 476 -17.28 7.07 -1.33
CA GLN A 476 -17.82 6.51 -2.57
C GLN A 476 -19.26 6.02 -2.34
N ASP A 477 -20.18 6.42 -3.19
CA ASP A 477 -21.62 6.09 -3.16
C ASP A 477 -22.07 5.22 -4.34
N ARG A 478 -21.18 4.98 -5.32
CA ARG A 478 -21.46 4.23 -6.55
C ARG A 478 -20.50 3.04 -6.70
N PRO A 479 -20.93 1.94 -7.37
CA PRO A 479 -20.01 0.88 -7.79
C PRO A 479 -18.83 1.46 -8.57
N VAL A 480 -17.62 0.95 -8.30
CA VAL A 480 -16.42 1.35 -9.03
C VAL A 480 -16.01 0.22 -9.97
N THR A 481 -16.05 0.49 -11.27
CA THR A 481 -15.53 -0.43 -12.29
C THR A 481 -14.05 -0.18 -12.50
N VAL A 482 -13.25 -1.25 -12.42
CA VAL A 482 -11.80 -1.19 -12.61
C VAL A 482 -11.45 -1.94 -13.88
N THR A 483 -11.24 -1.20 -14.96
CA THR A 483 -10.80 -1.74 -16.24
C THR A 483 -9.29 -1.82 -16.30
N THR A 484 -8.77 -3.01 -16.54
CA THR A 484 -7.33 -3.26 -16.67
C THR A 484 -7.02 -3.72 -18.08
N LEU A 485 -6.23 -2.94 -18.80
CA LEU A 485 -5.85 -3.27 -20.18
C LEU A 485 -4.54 -4.07 -20.18
N THR A 486 -4.54 -5.19 -20.88
CA THR A 486 -3.36 -6.07 -21.04
C THR A 486 -3.19 -6.41 -22.51
N THR A 487 -2.00 -6.18 -23.06
CA THR A 487 -1.71 -6.53 -24.46
C THR A 487 -1.39 -8.02 -24.56
N ALA A 488 -2.19 -8.73 -25.37
CA ALA A 488 -2.05 -10.17 -25.62
C ALA A 488 -0.68 -10.54 -26.21
N THR A 489 -0.23 -11.74 -25.94
CA THR A 489 1.01 -12.35 -26.49
C THR A 489 2.29 -11.54 -26.23
N THR A 490 2.28 -10.67 -25.21
CA THR A 490 3.42 -9.79 -24.88
C THR A 490 3.88 -9.94 -23.44
N LEU A 491 4.92 -9.19 -23.10
CA LEU A 491 5.39 -9.03 -21.72
C LEU A 491 4.27 -8.66 -20.72
N GLU A 492 3.24 -7.92 -21.14
CA GLU A 492 2.15 -7.52 -20.24
C GLU A 492 1.28 -8.70 -19.81
N GLU A 493 1.03 -9.64 -20.70
CA GLU A 493 0.32 -10.88 -20.33
C GLU A 493 1.14 -11.72 -19.34
N HIS A 494 2.46 -11.74 -19.50
CA HIS A 494 3.35 -12.39 -18.53
C HIS A 494 3.29 -11.69 -17.15
N ILE A 495 3.28 -10.35 -17.11
CA ILE A 495 3.10 -9.58 -15.88
C ILE A 495 1.75 -9.90 -15.23
N ASP A 496 0.67 -9.95 -16.01
CA ASP A 496 -0.67 -10.29 -15.51
C ASP A 496 -0.70 -11.71 -14.92
N GLY A 497 -0.11 -12.68 -15.60
CA GLY A 497 0.03 -14.05 -15.09
C GLY A 497 0.83 -14.13 -13.77
N MET A 498 1.87 -13.30 -13.62
CA MET A 498 2.61 -13.19 -12.35
C MET A 498 1.76 -12.55 -11.26
N HIS A 499 0.99 -11.50 -11.57
CA HIS A 499 0.08 -10.87 -10.61
C HIS A 499 -0.95 -11.88 -10.09
N ARG A 500 -1.58 -12.66 -10.97
CA ARG A 500 -2.55 -13.71 -10.59
C ARG A 500 -1.91 -14.77 -9.70
N ARG A 501 -0.70 -15.24 -10.04
CA ARG A 501 0.04 -16.21 -9.20
C ARG A 501 0.38 -15.63 -7.83
N LYS A 502 0.86 -14.38 -7.78
CA LYS A 502 1.18 -13.70 -6.52
C LYS A 502 -0.07 -13.45 -5.66
N ALA A 503 -1.18 -13.10 -6.27
CA ALA A 503 -2.46 -12.96 -5.57
C ALA A 503 -2.89 -14.29 -4.93
N LEU A 504 -2.76 -15.41 -5.65
CA LEU A 504 -3.05 -16.75 -5.11
C LEU A 504 -2.11 -17.16 -3.96
N LEU A 505 -0.86 -16.68 -3.98
CA LEU A 505 0.14 -16.96 -2.95
C LEU A 505 0.15 -15.91 -1.81
N GLY A 506 -0.67 -14.84 -1.92
CA GLY A 506 -0.70 -13.74 -0.96
C GLY A 506 0.58 -12.93 -0.84
N VAL A 507 1.44 -12.97 -1.84
CA VAL A 507 2.72 -12.25 -1.86
C VAL A 507 2.62 -11.04 -2.78
N HIS A 508 2.74 -9.84 -2.21
CA HIS A 508 2.83 -8.60 -2.98
C HIS A 508 4.32 -8.28 -3.16
N GLY A 509 4.85 -8.57 -4.35
CA GLY A 509 6.26 -8.35 -4.65
C GLY A 509 6.58 -6.89 -5.04
N ASP A 510 7.80 -6.44 -4.73
CA ASP A 510 8.39 -5.17 -5.19
C ASP A 510 8.68 -5.24 -6.71
N ASP A 511 8.62 -4.09 -7.41
CA ASP A 511 9.05 -3.94 -8.81
C ASP A 511 10.45 -4.55 -9.06
N ARG A 512 11.33 -4.40 -8.07
CA ARG A 512 12.68 -4.94 -8.13
C ARG A 512 12.74 -6.47 -8.09
N SER A 513 11.75 -7.12 -7.49
CA SER A 513 11.75 -8.59 -7.41
C SER A 513 11.44 -9.22 -8.75
N ILE A 514 10.53 -8.65 -9.55
CA ILE A 514 10.19 -9.16 -10.89
C ILE A 514 11.33 -8.92 -11.87
N VAL A 515 11.88 -7.70 -11.90
CA VAL A 515 13.04 -7.40 -12.74
C VAL A 515 14.26 -8.24 -12.33
N ALA A 516 14.44 -8.48 -11.02
CA ALA A 516 15.51 -9.35 -10.52
C ALA A 516 15.28 -10.83 -10.88
N GLU A 517 14.03 -11.30 -10.86
CA GLU A 517 13.65 -12.65 -11.28
C GLU A 517 13.94 -12.84 -12.78
N LEU A 518 13.52 -11.90 -13.62
CA LEU A 518 13.85 -11.92 -15.06
C LEU A 518 15.34 -11.79 -15.33
N ALA A 519 16.07 -10.96 -14.56
CA ALA A 519 17.51 -10.82 -14.69
C ALA A 519 18.29 -12.05 -14.23
N GLY A 520 17.69 -12.90 -13.42
CA GLY A 520 18.23 -14.20 -12.99
C GLY A 520 18.07 -15.31 -14.02
N LEU A 521 17.24 -15.13 -15.05
CA LEU A 521 17.09 -16.08 -16.15
C LEU A 521 18.33 -16.01 -17.07
N ASP A 522 18.66 -17.12 -17.70
CA ASP A 522 19.57 -17.10 -18.85
C ASP A 522 18.93 -16.39 -20.06
N ASP A 523 19.73 -16.02 -21.06
CA ASP A 523 19.24 -15.23 -22.19
C ASP A 523 18.18 -15.98 -23.02
N GLU A 524 18.28 -17.29 -23.16
CA GLU A 524 17.32 -18.11 -23.90
C GLU A 524 15.94 -18.10 -23.22
N ARG A 525 15.87 -18.41 -21.94
CA ARG A 525 14.62 -18.37 -21.15
C ARG A 525 14.06 -16.98 -21.04
N LEU A 526 14.91 -15.96 -20.91
CA LEU A 526 14.48 -14.58 -20.89
C LEU A 526 13.81 -14.20 -22.22
N LEU A 527 14.42 -14.57 -23.33
CA LEU A 527 13.84 -14.33 -24.66
C LEU A 527 12.53 -15.09 -24.87
N ASP A 528 12.41 -16.31 -24.36
CA ASP A 528 11.15 -17.07 -24.43
C ASP A 528 10.02 -16.35 -23.70
N VAL A 529 10.29 -15.77 -22.54
CA VAL A 529 9.32 -14.98 -21.78
C VAL A 529 8.93 -13.68 -22.51
N LEU A 530 9.89 -13.06 -23.21
CA LEU A 530 9.68 -11.77 -23.88
C LEU A 530 9.15 -11.90 -25.31
N ARG A 531 9.32 -13.07 -25.96
CA ARG A 531 8.78 -13.34 -27.31
C ARG A 531 7.26 -13.36 -27.27
N ARG A 532 6.69 -12.92 -28.39
CA ARG A 532 5.25 -13.02 -28.59
C ARG A 532 4.86 -14.49 -28.79
N ASN A 533 4.02 -15.01 -27.91
CA ASN A 533 3.54 -16.38 -27.99
C ASN A 533 2.40 -16.45 -29.04
N ARG A 534 2.69 -16.89 -30.27
CA ARG A 534 1.73 -16.95 -31.39
C ARG A 534 0.81 -18.19 -31.33
N GLU A 535 1.04 -19.12 -30.39
CA GLU A 535 0.28 -20.38 -30.32
C GLU A 535 -0.92 -20.34 -29.36
N ALA A 536 -1.22 -19.19 -28.79
CA ALA A 536 -2.29 -19.03 -27.78
C ALA A 536 -3.59 -18.38 -28.34
N VAL A 537 -3.84 -18.45 -29.66
CA VAL A 537 -5.11 -18.01 -30.28
C VAL A 537 -5.91 -19.20 -30.75
#